data_d4cd01bd458c465af869b0feb046367c
#
_entry.id   d4cd01bd458c465af869b0feb046367c
#
_cell.length_a   1.000
_cell.length_b   1.000
_cell.length_c   1.000
_cell.angle_alpha   90.00
_cell.angle_beta   90.00
_cell.angle_gamma   90.00
#
_symmetry.space_group_name_H-M   'P 1'
#
loop_
_entity.id
_entity.type
_entity.pdbx_description
1 polymer ?
#
loop_
_entity_poly.entity_id
_entity_poly.type
_entity_poly.pdbx_seq_one_letter_code
_entity_poly.pdbx_strand_id
1 'polypeptide(L)'
;MFQDNPLLAQLKQQIHDSKEHVEGVVKSTDKAYGFLECDKKSYFIAPPAMKKVIHGDKIKATIEKQGDKEQAEPEELIEPMLTRFIAKVRFNKDKKLQVLVDHPSINQPIGAQQAKSVKEELQEGDWVVANLKTHPLRDDRFFYATINQFICRVDDELAPWWVTLARHEQSRHPVQGAESYEMLDQQIREDLTALHF
;
A
#
# COMPACT_ATOMS: atom_id res chain seq x y z
N MET A 1 -3.49 34.52 -20.76
CA MET A 1 -2.60 35.51 -20.14
C MET A 1 -3.09 35.98 -18.75
N PHE A 2 -3.59 35.10 -17.89
CA PHE A 2 -4.00 35.44 -16.51
C PHE A 2 -3.43 34.49 -15.44
N GLN A 3 -2.46 33.65 -15.80
CA GLN A 3 -1.95 32.60 -14.90
C GLN A 3 -0.79 33.04 -14.00
N ASP A 4 -0.16 34.19 -14.25
CA ASP A 4 1.03 34.63 -13.50
C ASP A 4 0.82 35.92 -12.69
N ASN A 5 -0.37 36.12 -12.14
CA ASN A 5 -0.59 37.28 -11.28
C ASN A 5 -0.16 36.93 -9.83
N PRO A 6 0.92 37.54 -9.31
CA PRO A 6 1.41 37.28 -7.96
C PRO A 6 0.38 37.58 -6.86
N LEU A 7 -0.54 38.51 -7.10
CA LEU A 7 -1.66 38.80 -6.19
C LEU A 7 -2.66 37.62 -6.12
N LEU A 8 -2.92 36.95 -7.24
CA LEU A 8 -3.77 35.75 -7.24
C LEU A 8 -3.11 34.57 -6.52
N ALA A 9 -1.80 34.44 -6.64
CA ALA A 9 -1.04 33.41 -5.91
C ALA A 9 -1.08 33.68 -4.41
N GLN A 10 -0.85 34.93 -3.98
CA GLN A 10 -0.94 35.34 -2.58
C GLN A 10 -2.36 35.17 -2.01
N LEU A 11 -3.39 35.53 -2.76
CA LEU A 11 -4.78 35.37 -2.33
C LEU A 11 -5.15 33.89 -2.18
N LYS A 12 -4.74 33.03 -3.11
CA LYS A 12 -4.92 31.58 -3.01
C LYS A 12 -4.23 31.01 -1.78
N GLN A 13 -3.02 31.46 -1.50
CA GLN A 13 -2.25 31.04 -0.33
C GLN A 13 -2.90 31.49 0.97
N GLN A 14 -3.38 32.74 1.06
CA GLN A 14 -4.12 33.24 2.22
C GLN A 14 -5.42 32.48 2.44
N ILE A 15 -6.16 32.13 1.37
CA ILE A 15 -7.39 31.33 1.47
C ILE A 15 -7.05 29.90 1.92
N HIS A 16 -5.96 29.34 1.44
CA HIS A 16 -5.48 28.01 1.85
C HIS A 16 -5.08 28.02 3.33
N ASP A 17 -4.29 28.99 3.76
CA ASP A 17 -3.81 29.12 5.14
C ASP A 17 -4.96 29.41 6.14
N SER A 18 -6.10 29.92 5.65
CA SER A 18 -7.31 30.17 6.47
C SER A 18 -8.19 28.92 6.64
N LYS A 19 -7.95 27.85 5.88
CA LYS A 19 -8.70 26.60 6.00
C LYS A 19 -8.22 25.79 7.20
N GLU A 20 -9.14 25.07 7.82
CA GLU A 20 -8.81 24.14 8.90
C GLU A 20 -8.03 22.94 8.35
N HIS A 21 -6.85 22.71 8.89
CA HIS A 21 -6.03 21.53 8.58
C HIS A 21 -6.14 20.53 9.71
N VAL A 22 -6.28 19.28 9.36
CA VAL A 22 -6.35 18.17 10.31
C VAL A 22 -5.41 17.03 9.89
N GLU A 23 -4.94 16.31 10.89
CA GLU A 23 -4.17 15.10 10.68
C GLU A 23 -4.99 13.88 11.12
N GLY A 24 -4.90 12.79 10.40
CA GLY A 24 -5.63 11.59 10.73
C GLY A 24 -5.22 10.39 9.90
N VAL A 25 -5.89 9.28 10.15
CA VAL A 25 -5.69 8.00 9.46
C VAL A 25 -6.84 7.73 8.52
N VAL A 26 -6.51 7.37 7.29
CA VAL A 26 -7.50 7.03 6.26
C VAL A 26 -8.15 5.69 6.55
N LYS A 27 -9.48 5.66 6.56
CA LYS A 27 -10.29 4.44 6.60
C LYS A 27 -11.10 4.33 5.31
N SER A 28 -10.76 3.37 4.47
CA SER A 28 -11.52 3.09 3.26
C SER A 28 -12.78 2.28 3.57
N THR A 29 -13.79 2.42 2.71
CA THR A 29 -14.99 1.59 2.70
C THR A 29 -15.06 0.78 1.39
N ASP A 30 -15.95 -0.19 1.34
CA ASP A 30 -16.19 -0.97 0.12
C ASP A 30 -16.85 -0.16 -1.01
N LYS A 31 -17.27 1.08 -0.71
CA LYS A 31 -18.02 1.96 -1.63
C LYS A 31 -17.18 3.08 -2.24
N ALA A 32 -15.90 2.88 -2.47
CA ALA A 32 -14.99 3.85 -3.11
C ALA A 32 -14.83 5.22 -2.40
N TYR A 33 -15.51 5.49 -1.30
CA TYR A 33 -15.28 6.64 -0.41
C TYR A 33 -14.62 6.18 0.89
N GLY A 34 -14.14 7.10 1.69
CA GLY A 34 -13.53 6.82 2.98
C GLY A 34 -13.78 7.90 4.01
N PHE A 35 -13.10 7.73 5.12
CA PHE A 35 -13.11 8.69 6.22
C PHE A 35 -11.68 8.96 6.69
N LEU A 36 -11.42 10.18 7.08
CA LEU A 36 -10.22 10.57 7.79
C LEU A 36 -10.54 10.53 9.28
N GLU A 37 -10.02 9.55 9.99
CA GLU A 37 -10.18 9.43 11.44
C GLU A 37 -9.13 10.29 12.15
N CYS A 38 -9.59 11.32 12.84
CA CYS A 38 -8.83 12.17 13.73
C CYS A 38 -9.23 11.88 15.19
N ASP A 39 -8.45 12.35 16.16
CA ASP A 39 -8.67 12.05 17.59
C ASP A 39 -10.09 12.35 18.11
N LYS A 40 -10.77 13.34 17.55
CA LYS A 40 -12.07 13.81 18.04
C LYS A 40 -13.22 13.66 17.05
N LYS A 41 -12.93 13.44 15.77
CA LYS A 41 -13.94 13.51 14.71
C LYS A 41 -13.46 12.75 13.48
N SER A 42 -14.41 12.21 12.72
CA SER A 42 -14.16 11.61 11.41
C SER A 42 -14.70 12.53 10.32
N TYR A 43 -13.90 12.74 9.28
CA TYR A 43 -14.27 13.57 8.12
C TYR A 43 -14.44 12.69 6.89
N PHE A 44 -15.41 13.00 6.08
CA PHE A 44 -15.68 12.27 4.84
C PHE A 44 -14.61 12.56 3.79
N ILE A 45 -14.11 11.52 3.12
CA ILE A 45 -13.22 11.62 1.96
C ILE A 45 -14.01 11.16 0.73
N ALA A 46 -14.18 12.06 -0.23
CA ALA A 46 -14.92 11.79 -1.45
C ALA A 46 -14.19 10.78 -2.37
N PRO A 47 -14.91 10.04 -3.25
CA PRO A 47 -14.30 9.06 -4.14
C PRO A 47 -13.15 9.56 -5.02
N PRO A 48 -13.16 10.78 -5.56
CA PRO A 48 -12.01 11.31 -6.29
C PRO A 48 -10.76 11.51 -5.41
N ALA A 49 -10.95 11.97 -4.17
CA ALA A 49 -9.89 12.18 -3.20
C ALA A 49 -9.31 10.84 -2.68
N MET A 50 -10.16 9.81 -2.55
CA MET A 50 -9.74 8.45 -2.19
C MET A 50 -8.77 7.80 -3.20
N LYS A 51 -8.70 8.28 -4.44
CA LYS A 51 -7.72 7.79 -5.42
C LYS A 51 -6.27 8.21 -5.10
N LYS A 52 -6.12 9.21 -4.22
CA LYS A 52 -4.80 9.74 -3.82
C LYS A 52 -4.26 9.07 -2.56
N VAL A 53 -5.06 8.26 -1.87
CA VAL A 53 -4.73 7.67 -0.56
C VAL A 53 -5.13 6.20 -0.49
N ILE A 54 -4.56 5.49 0.46
CA ILE A 54 -4.87 4.08 0.75
C ILE A 54 -5.35 3.96 2.20
N HIS A 55 -6.12 2.92 2.48
CA HIS A 55 -6.52 2.58 3.85
C HIS A 55 -5.28 2.49 4.75
N GLY A 56 -5.30 3.18 5.87
CA GLY A 56 -4.22 3.18 6.86
C GLY A 56 -3.16 4.27 6.66
N ASP A 57 -3.17 5.01 5.54
CA ASP A 57 -2.27 6.16 5.38
C ASP A 57 -2.54 7.20 6.45
N LYS A 58 -1.49 7.73 7.08
CA LYS A 58 -1.57 8.91 7.93
C LYS A 58 -1.29 10.13 7.08
N ILE A 59 -2.25 11.03 7.03
CA ILE A 59 -2.21 12.20 6.15
C ILE A 59 -2.58 13.48 6.87
N LYS A 60 -2.15 14.60 6.32
CA LYS A 60 -2.69 15.93 6.58
C LYS A 60 -3.69 16.25 5.48
N ALA A 61 -4.82 16.77 5.87
CA ALA A 61 -5.90 17.15 4.96
C ALA A 61 -6.48 18.51 5.32
N THR A 62 -6.97 19.20 4.31
CA THR A 62 -7.75 20.43 4.47
C THR A 62 -9.22 20.08 4.58
N ILE A 63 -9.93 20.76 5.49
CA ILE A 63 -11.38 20.58 5.64
C ILE A 63 -12.11 21.59 4.77
N GLU A 64 -12.92 21.07 3.87
CA GLU A 64 -13.80 21.84 3.01
C GLU A 64 -15.26 21.68 3.46
N LYS A 65 -15.95 22.80 3.64
CA LYS A 65 -17.39 22.80 3.96
C LYS A 65 -18.17 22.87 2.66
N GLN A 66 -18.95 21.83 2.40
CA GLN A 66 -19.87 21.75 1.26
C GLN A 66 -21.31 21.69 1.78
N GLY A 67 -21.90 22.86 2.04
CA GLY A 67 -23.16 22.99 2.79
C GLY A 67 -22.99 22.55 4.24
N ASP A 68 -23.82 21.61 4.70
CA ASP A 68 -23.76 21.06 6.06
C ASP A 68 -22.76 19.90 6.21
N LYS A 69 -22.06 19.52 5.14
CA LYS A 69 -21.10 18.41 5.16
C LYS A 69 -19.67 18.93 5.12
N GLU A 70 -18.87 18.37 5.99
CA GLU A 70 -17.43 18.60 6.01
C GLU A 70 -16.72 17.46 5.31
N GLN A 71 -15.86 17.80 4.36
CA GLN A 71 -15.06 16.86 3.59
C GLN A 71 -13.57 17.12 3.83
N ALA A 72 -12.80 16.04 3.92
CA ALA A 72 -11.35 16.12 3.97
C ALA A 72 -10.76 15.95 2.56
N GLU A 73 -9.99 16.93 2.12
CA GLU A 73 -9.19 16.84 0.91
C GLU A 73 -7.73 16.53 1.30
N PRO A 74 -7.21 15.35 0.94
CA PRO A 74 -5.84 14.96 1.24
C PRO A 74 -4.82 15.89 0.57
N GLU A 75 -3.86 16.40 1.34
CA GLU A 75 -2.82 17.31 0.84
C GLU A 75 -1.41 16.74 0.99
N GLU A 76 -1.09 16.21 2.16
CA GLU A 76 0.25 15.76 2.48
C GLU A 76 0.24 14.35 3.11
N LEU A 77 1.18 13.52 2.68
CA LEU A 77 1.42 12.21 3.27
C LEU A 77 2.37 12.37 4.46
N ILE A 78 1.90 12.03 5.67
CA ILE A 78 2.72 12.01 6.87
C ILE A 78 3.44 10.66 6.97
N GLU A 79 2.66 9.57 6.88
CA GLU A 79 3.18 8.21 6.98
C GLU A 79 2.40 7.28 6.05
N PRO A 80 3.06 6.61 5.11
CA PRO A 80 2.41 5.64 4.23
C PRO A 80 2.12 4.34 5.00
N MET A 81 0.92 3.79 4.81
CA MET A 81 0.59 2.45 5.29
C MET A 81 1.43 1.39 4.57
N LEU A 82 1.62 1.55 3.27
CA LEU A 82 2.36 0.61 2.46
C LEU A 82 3.81 1.10 2.27
N THR A 83 4.75 0.35 2.84
CA THR A 83 6.18 0.48 2.55
C THR A 83 6.67 -0.79 1.85
N ARG A 84 6.82 -1.89 2.61
CA ARG A 84 7.03 -3.25 2.16
C ARG A 84 5.78 -4.06 2.48
N PHE A 85 5.24 -4.78 1.52
CA PHE A 85 3.98 -5.50 1.69
C PHE A 85 3.95 -6.80 0.89
N ILE A 86 3.09 -7.70 1.32
CA ILE A 86 2.77 -8.94 0.62
C ILE A 86 1.64 -8.66 -0.36
N ALA A 87 1.73 -9.22 -1.54
CA ALA A 87 0.71 -9.06 -2.57
C ALA A 87 0.61 -10.28 -3.48
N LYS A 88 -0.50 -10.36 -4.20
CA LYS A 88 -0.70 -11.29 -5.32
C LYS A 88 -0.45 -10.57 -6.63
N VAL A 89 0.23 -11.26 -7.53
CA VAL A 89 0.43 -10.80 -8.91
C VAL A 89 -0.89 -10.79 -9.66
N ARG A 90 -1.13 -9.74 -10.42
CA ARG A 90 -2.24 -9.61 -11.36
C ARG A 90 -1.76 -9.00 -12.67
N PHE A 91 -2.50 -9.29 -13.73
CA PHE A 91 -2.34 -8.63 -15.02
C PHE A 91 -3.64 -7.93 -15.40
N ASN A 92 -3.54 -6.70 -15.83
CA ASN A 92 -4.69 -5.99 -16.34
C ASN A 92 -5.07 -6.49 -17.76
N LYS A 93 -6.13 -5.92 -18.34
CA LYS A 93 -6.60 -6.27 -19.70
C LYS A 93 -5.54 -6.08 -20.77
N ASP A 94 -4.61 -5.14 -20.58
CA ASP A 94 -3.49 -4.83 -21.47
C ASP A 94 -2.23 -5.66 -21.14
N LYS A 95 -2.35 -6.71 -20.32
CA LYS A 95 -1.25 -7.56 -19.83
C LYS A 95 -0.17 -6.80 -19.05
N LYS A 96 -0.49 -5.64 -18.50
CA LYS A 96 0.42 -4.89 -17.63
C LYS A 96 0.40 -5.47 -16.22
N LEU A 97 1.60 -5.62 -15.66
CA LEU A 97 1.83 -6.15 -14.33
C LEU A 97 1.25 -5.23 -13.26
N GLN A 98 0.49 -5.81 -12.37
CA GLN A 98 -0.10 -5.17 -11.19
C GLN A 98 0.08 -6.07 -9.98
N VAL A 99 -0.11 -5.54 -8.80
CA VAL A 99 -0.16 -6.29 -7.54
C VAL A 99 -1.43 -5.94 -6.79
N LEU A 100 -2.04 -6.94 -6.19
CA LEU A 100 -3.15 -6.79 -5.24
C LEU A 100 -2.60 -7.02 -3.84
N VAL A 101 -2.65 -5.98 -3.01
CA VAL A 101 -2.14 -6.02 -1.63
C VAL A 101 -2.93 -7.06 -0.82
N ASP A 102 -2.21 -7.85 -0.03
CA ASP A 102 -2.84 -8.82 0.88
C ASP A 102 -3.33 -8.11 2.15
N HIS A 103 -4.37 -7.32 1.99
CA HIS A 103 -5.02 -6.58 3.07
C HIS A 103 -6.53 -6.46 2.79
N PRO A 104 -7.41 -6.77 3.78
CA PRO A 104 -8.86 -6.84 3.57
C PRO A 104 -9.49 -5.51 3.12
N SER A 105 -8.91 -4.39 3.51
CA SER A 105 -9.43 -3.05 3.17
C SER A 105 -8.76 -2.40 1.96
N ILE A 106 -7.85 -3.10 1.25
CA ILE A 106 -7.14 -2.58 0.08
C ILE A 106 -7.45 -3.48 -1.11
N ASN A 107 -8.51 -3.16 -1.82
CA ASN A 107 -9.01 -3.96 -2.96
C ASN A 107 -8.57 -3.40 -4.33
N GLN A 108 -7.89 -2.25 -4.34
CA GLN A 108 -7.44 -1.61 -5.57
C GLN A 108 -6.10 -2.21 -6.03
N PRO A 109 -5.99 -2.73 -7.27
CA PRO A 109 -4.71 -3.15 -7.82
C PRO A 109 -3.76 -1.97 -8.01
N ILE A 110 -2.49 -2.17 -7.68
CA ILE A 110 -1.42 -1.19 -7.83
C ILE A 110 -0.55 -1.61 -9.01
N GLY A 111 -0.25 -0.67 -9.92
CA GLY A 111 0.69 -0.91 -11.01
C GLY A 111 2.05 -1.32 -10.47
N ALA A 112 2.72 -2.27 -11.12
CA ALA A 112 3.98 -2.79 -10.61
C ALA A 112 5.00 -3.06 -11.70
N GLN A 113 6.27 -3.12 -11.29
CA GLN A 113 7.36 -3.63 -12.08
C GLN A 113 8.10 -4.73 -11.32
N GLN A 114 8.70 -5.65 -12.03
CA GLN A 114 9.57 -6.66 -11.46
C GLN A 114 10.98 -6.11 -11.30
N ALA A 115 11.60 -6.29 -10.13
CA ALA A 115 13.00 -5.97 -9.93
C ALA A 115 13.90 -6.95 -10.70
N LYS A 116 15.08 -6.50 -11.10
CA LYS A 116 16.06 -7.34 -11.80
C LYS A 116 16.58 -8.51 -10.97
N SER A 117 16.42 -8.46 -9.65
CA SER A 117 16.79 -9.51 -8.71
C SER A 117 15.84 -10.71 -8.76
N VAL A 118 14.59 -10.50 -9.14
CA VAL A 118 13.56 -11.52 -9.27
C VAL A 118 13.72 -12.14 -10.68
N LYS A 119 14.11 -13.39 -10.75
CA LYS A 119 14.37 -14.11 -12.02
C LYS A 119 13.20 -14.96 -12.46
N GLU A 120 12.27 -15.21 -11.57
CA GLU A 120 11.09 -16.04 -11.79
C GLU A 120 10.15 -15.33 -12.78
N GLU A 121 9.61 -16.08 -13.74
CA GLU A 121 8.53 -15.59 -14.59
C GLU A 121 7.25 -15.56 -13.76
N LEU A 122 6.75 -14.35 -13.52
CA LEU A 122 5.58 -14.14 -12.68
C LEU A 122 4.29 -14.53 -13.41
N GLN A 123 3.40 -15.19 -12.70
CA GLN A 123 2.10 -15.63 -13.19
C GLN A 123 0.96 -14.99 -12.35
N GLU A 124 -0.24 -15.03 -12.93
CA GLU A 124 -1.44 -14.53 -12.23
C GLU A 124 -1.64 -15.28 -10.91
N GLY A 125 -1.80 -14.56 -9.83
CA GLY A 125 -2.02 -15.10 -8.50
C GLY A 125 -0.77 -15.46 -7.69
N ASP A 126 0.42 -15.39 -8.27
CA ASP A 126 1.67 -15.63 -7.56
C ASP A 126 1.81 -14.70 -6.35
N TRP A 127 2.34 -15.24 -5.26
CA TRP A 127 2.63 -14.48 -4.07
C TRP A 127 4.01 -13.83 -4.13
N VAL A 128 4.06 -12.55 -3.82
CA VAL A 128 5.26 -11.73 -3.94
C VAL A 128 5.39 -10.76 -2.77
N VAL A 129 6.64 -10.31 -2.55
CA VAL A 129 6.93 -9.13 -1.73
C VAL A 129 7.17 -7.96 -2.65
N ALA A 130 6.48 -6.87 -2.37
CA ALA A 130 6.63 -5.62 -3.09
C ALA A 130 6.90 -4.44 -2.17
N ASN A 131 7.55 -3.41 -2.70
CA ASN A 131 7.74 -2.13 -2.03
C ASN A 131 7.01 -1.04 -2.82
N LEU A 132 6.35 -0.14 -2.11
CA LEU A 132 5.74 1.02 -2.73
C LEU A 132 6.84 1.96 -3.24
N LYS A 133 6.81 2.27 -4.54
CA LYS A 133 7.78 3.14 -5.20
C LYS A 133 7.28 4.58 -5.27
N THR A 134 6.02 4.77 -5.67
CA THR A 134 5.40 6.10 -5.77
C THR A 134 4.08 6.15 -5.04
N HIS A 135 3.81 7.31 -4.43
CA HIS A 135 2.58 7.63 -3.74
C HIS A 135 2.03 8.97 -4.25
N PRO A 136 0.71 9.09 -4.59
CA PRO A 136 0.18 10.30 -5.20
C PRO A 136 0.43 11.59 -4.41
N LEU A 137 0.30 11.54 -3.08
CA LEU A 137 0.53 12.72 -2.24
C LEU A 137 2.00 13.11 -2.06
N ARG A 138 2.94 12.24 -2.40
CA ARG A 138 4.38 12.50 -2.26
C ARG A 138 5.04 12.80 -3.59
N ASP A 139 4.64 12.03 -4.63
CA ASP A 139 5.37 12.00 -5.90
C ASP A 139 4.55 12.60 -7.05
N ASP A 140 3.33 13.09 -6.79
CA ASP A 140 2.36 13.57 -7.79
C ASP A 140 2.16 12.59 -8.96
N ARG A 141 2.17 11.29 -8.64
CA ARG A 141 2.05 10.17 -9.57
C ARG A 141 1.12 9.12 -9.01
N PHE A 142 0.60 8.24 -9.85
CA PHE A 142 -0.19 7.10 -9.41
C PHE A 142 0.62 6.19 -8.47
N PHE A 143 -0.10 5.41 -7.65
CA PHE A 143 0.50 4.34 -6.89
C PHE A 143 1.23 3.38 -7.81
N TYR A 144 2.48 3.11 -7.49
CA TYR A 144 3.31 2.18 -8.22
C TYR A 144 4.24 1.41 -7.28
N ALA A 145 4.44 0.13 -7.55
CA ALA A 145 5.23 -0.74 -6.70
C ALA A 145 6.36 -1.42 -7.48
N THR A 146 7.36 -1.91 -6.75
CA THR A 146 8.41 -2.78 -7.28
C THR A 146 8.34 -4.11 -6.55
N ILE A 147 8.20 -5.20 -7.29
CA ILE A 147 8.26 -6.57 -6.80
C ILE A 147 9.74 -6.91 -6.61
N ASN A 148 10.13 -7.17 -5.36
CA ASN A 148 11.52 -7.43 -5.00
C ASN A 148 11.82 -8.90 -4.71
N GLN A 149 10.78 -9.69 -4.40
CA GLN A 149 10.93 -11.09 -4.06
C GLN A 149 9.71 -11.89 -4.53
N PHE A 150 9.96 -13.03 -5.13
CA PHE A 150 8.96 -14.08 -5.34
C PHE A 150 8.86 -14.91 -4.06
N ILE A 151 7.65 -15.26 -3.63
CA ILE A 151 7.42 -16.09 -2.45
C ILE A 151 7.10 -17.53 -2.88
N CYS A 152 5.96 -17.71 -3.57
CA CYS A 152 5.50 -19.00 -4.04
C CYS A 152 4.43 -18.85 -5.12
N ARG A 153 4.11 -19.95 -5.78
CA ARG A 153 3.01 -20.05 -6.74
C ARG A 153 1.66 -20.03 -6.01
N VAL A 154 0.62 -19.67 -6.74
CA VAL A 154 -0.77 -19.62 -6.22
C VAL A 154 -1.28 -21.00 -5.81
N ASP A 155 -0.83 -22.05 -6.47
CA ASP A 155 -1.21 -23.45 -6.28
C ASP A 155 -0.27 -24.23 -5.34
N ASP A 156 0.68 -23.56 -4.71
CA ASP A 156 1.54 -24.16 -3.69
C ASP A 156 0.71 -24.48 -2.42
N GLU A 157 0.67 -25.73 -2.04
CA GLU A 157 -0.08 -26.21 -0.86
C GLU A 157 0.41 -25.54 0.45
N LEU A 158 1.68 -25.14 0.50
CA LEU A 158 2.30 -24.45 1.63
C LEU A 158 2.27 -22.91 1.50
N ALA A 159 1.54 -22.36 0.51
CA ALA A 159 1.47 -20.90 0.31
C ALA A 159 1.11 -20.12 1.58
N PRO A 160 0.14 -20.54 2.44
CA PRO A 160 -0.16 -19.82 3.68
C PRO A 160 1.04 -19.74 4.63
N TRP A 161 1.85 -20.78 4.67
CA TRP A 161 3.07 -20.84 5.47
C TRP A 161 4.14 -19.90 4.94
N TRP A 162 4.45 -19.96 3.65
CA TRP A 162 5.45 -19.10 3.01
C TRP A 162 5.09 -17.63 3.10
N VAL A 163 3.81 -17.30 2.90
CA VAL A 163 3.29 -15.93 3.05
C VAL A 163 3.44 -15.43 4.49
N THR A 164 3.13 -16.28 5.48
CA THR A 164 3.30 -15.93 6.89
C THR A 164 4.77 -15.67 7.23
N LEU A 165 5.66 -16.54 6.81
CA LEU A 165 7.11 -16.33 6.98
C LEU A 165 7.56 -15.01 6.33
N ALA A 166 7.14 -14.73 5.10
CA ALA A 166 7.50 -13.51 4.40
C ALA A 166 6.98 -12.24 5.10
N ARG A 167 5.84 -12.28 5.80
CA ARG A 167 5.34 -11.18 6.63
C ARG A 167 6.25 -10.89 7.82
N HIS A 168 6.79 -11.93 8.44
CA HIS A 168 7.64 -11.82 9.62
C HIS A 168 9.13 -11.60 9.28
N GLU A 169 9.50 -11.65 8.02
CA GLU A 169 10.88 -11.45 7.56
C GLU A 169 11.48 -10.08 7.87
N GLN A 170 10.71 -9.12 8.34
CA GLN A 170 11.26 -7.89 8.92
C GLN A 170 12.15 -8.15 10.14
N SER A 171 12.07 -9.31 10.76
CA SER A 171 12.91 -9.75 11.86
C SER A 171 14.04 -10.71 11.45
N ARG A 172 14.17 -11.05 10.17
CA ARG A 172 15.37 -11.72 9.67
C ARG A 172 16.52 -10.69 9.52
N HIS A 173 17.07 -10.28 10.63
CA HIS A 173 18.50 -10.01 10.61
C HIS A 173 19.20 -11.30 10.22
N PRO A 174 20.19 -11.26 9.33
CA PRO A 174 21.01 -12.44 9.07
C PRO A 174 21.71 -12.77 10.39
N VAL A 175 21.11 -13.67 11.13
CA VAL A 175 21.85 -14.39 12.17
C VAL A 175 22.89 -15.15 11.40
N GLN A 176 24.16 -14.84 11.65
CA GLN A 176 25.30 -15.51 11.07
C GLN A 176 25.12 -17.02 11.17
N GLY A 177 25.01 -17.67 10.03
CA GLY A 177 24.95 -19.11 9.93
C GLY A 177 23.90 -19.59 8.90
N ALA A 178 24.25 -19.52 7.58
CA ALA A 178 23.42 -20.12 6.52
C ALA A 178 23.13 -21.61 6.77
N GLU A 179 24.04 -22.33 7.44
CA GLU A 179 23.91 -23.73 7.82
C GLU A 179 22.75 -24.00 8.81
N SER A 180 22.41 -23.03 9.64
CA SER A 180 21.34 -23.19 10.64
C SER A 180 19.94 -23.19 10.01
N TYR A 181 19.75 -22.57 8.85
CA TYR A 181 18.45 -22.49 8.19
C TYR A 181 18.12 -23.71 7.35
N GLU A 182 19.12 -24.30 6.70
CA GLU A 182 18.94 -25.57 5.97
C GLU A 182 18.58 -26.70 6.93
N MET A 183 19.22 -26.73 8.12
CA MET A 183 18.89 -27.70 9.17
C MET A 183 17.48 -27.49 9.73
N LEU A 184 17.05 -26.24 9.94
CA LEU A 184 15.71 -25.93 10.45
C LEU A 184 14.62 -26.26 9.42
N ASP A 185 14.86 -25.97 8.15
CA ASP A 185 13.94 -26.29 7.05
C ASP A 185 13.82 -27.80 6.87
N GLN A 186 14.92 -28.53 7.01
CA GLN A 186 14.93 -30.00 6.94
C GLN A 186 14.21 -30.61 8.14
N GLN A 187 14.42 -30.09 9.36
CA GLN A 187 13.74 -30.53 10.58
C GLN A 187 12.22 -30.32 10.49
N ILE A 188 11.81 -29.15 9.99
CA ILE A 188 10.38 -28.82 9.80
C ILE A 188 9.74 -29.74 8.75
N ARG A 189 10.44 -30.06 7.67
CA ARG A 189 9.95 -31.02 6.65
C ARG A 189 9.82 -32.43 7.22
N GLU A 190 10.76 -32.87 8.03
CA GLU A 190 10.74 -34.18 8.70
C GLU A 190 9.58 -34.25 9.71
N ASP A 191 9.37 -33.19 10.51
CA ASP A 191 8.27 -33.12 11.49
C ASP A 191 6.89 -33.10 10.80
N LEU A 192 6.74 -32.41 9.69
CA LEU A 192 5.51 -32.39 8.89
C LEU A 192 5.23 -33.74 8.23
N THR A 193 6.28 -34.47 7.83
CA THR A 193 6.14 -35.82 7.25
C THR A 193 5.75 -36.84 8.31
N ALA A 194 6.22 -36.65 9.55
CA ALA A 194 5.88 -37.52 10.69
C ALA A 194 4.45 -37.33 11.21
N LEU A 195 3.79 -36.21 10.90
CA LEU A 195 2.40 -35.92 11.27
C LEU A 195 1.36 -36.48 10.30
N HIS A 196 1.79 -37.16 9.23
CA HIS A 196 0.92 -37.75 8.20
C HIS A 196 0.79 -39.29 8.35
N PHE A 197 0.73 -39.80 9.60
CA PHE A 197 0.31 -41.16 9.93
C PHE A 197 -0.91 -41.20 10.78
#